data_c0f0e80a54c16d83cc7694b2c28027a5
#
_entry.id   c0f0e80a54c16d83cc7694b2c28027a5
#
_cell.length_a   1.000
_cell.length_b   1.000
_cell.length_c   1.000
_cell.angle_alpha   90.00
_cell.angle_beta   90.00
_cell.angle_gamma   90.00
#
_symmetry.space_group_name_H-M   'P 1'
#
loop_
_entity.id
_entity.type
_entity.pdbx_description
1 polymer ?
#
loop_
_entity_poly.entity_id
_entity_poly.type
_entity_poly.pdbx_seq_one_letter_code
_entity_poly.pdbx_strand_id
1 'polypeptide(L)'
;MKKLVFNFKSKDGNKIKFPKNILGGKGLNLSEMGRMGLPVPPGFTISTEVCDLFYKNNKKINSKVLKEINKELKNIEKDTGKKFGDLKNPLLVSVRSGARVSMPGMMDTILNLGLNDKTVNALASKTSNGRFAKDSYRRFIQMYGNVVMGVEGYHFE
;
A
#
# COMPACT_ATOMS: atom_id res chain seq x y z
N MET A 1 -6.99 -20.62 11.23
CA MET A 1 -7.11 -19.17 11.57
C MET A 1 -7.41 -18.39 10.30
N LYS A 2 -8.36 -17.43 10.35
CA LYS A 2 -8.77 -16.63 9.19
C LYS A 2 -7.63 -15.73 8.71
N LYS A 3 -7.30 -15.76 7.41
CA LYS A 3 -6.32 -14.88 6.77
C LYS A 3 -6.93 -13.50 6.55
N LEU A 4 -6.16 -12.44 6.77
CA LEU A 4 -6.62 -11.05 6.68
C LEU A 4 -5.83 -10.21 5.65
N VAL A 5 -4.69 -10.71 5.16
CA VAL A 5 -3.86 -10.05 4.15
C VAL A 5 -3.65 -10.99 2.98
N PHE A 6 -3.91 -10.52 1.76
CA PHE A 6 -3.98 -11.34 0.54
C PHE A 6 -3.04 -10.78 -0.53
N ASN A 7 -2.04 -11.55 -0.90
CA ASN A 7 -1.16 -11.24 -2.03
C ASN A 7 -1.94 -11.30 -3.35
N PHE A 8 -1.66 -10.41 -4.29
CA PHE A 8 -2.35 -10.35 -5.58
C PHE A 8 -2.20 -11.64 -6.41
N LYS A 9 -1.07 -12.31 -6.29
CA LYS A 9 -0.77 -13.57 -7.01
C LYS A 9 -1.20 -14.82 -6.25
N SER A 10 -1.70 -14.68 -5.02
CA SER A 10 -2.09 -15.81 -4.19
C SER A 10 -3.42 -16.43 -4.66
N LYS A 11 -3.45 -17.76 -4.71
CA LYS A 11 -4.69 -18.53 -4.94
C LYS A 11 -5.67 -18.48 -3.75
N ASP A 12 -5.27 -17.90 -2.63
CA ASP A 12 -6.10 -17.83 -1.42
C ASP A 12 -7.37 -16.99 -1.62
N GLY A 13 -7.33 -16.01 -2.53
CA GLY A 13 -8.49 -15.23 -2.92
C GLY A 13 -9.65 -16.07 -3.51
N ASN A 14 -9.36 -17.25 -4.08
CA ASN A 14 -10.37 -18.16 -4.64
C ASN A 14 -11.24 -18.84 -3.58
N LYS A 15 -10.74 -18.90 -2.35
CA LYS A 15 -11.42 -19.54 -1.21
C LYS A 15 -12.28 -18.57 -0.42
N ILE A 16 -12.29 -17.29 -0.82
CA ILE A 16 -13.05 -16.27 -0.10
C ILE A 16 -14.49 -16.30 -0.56
N LYS A 17 -15.38 -16.50 0.41
CA LYS A 17 -16.81 -16.30 0.21
C LYS A 17 -17.10 -14.80 0.16
N PHE A 18 -17.75 -14.30 -0.90
CA PHE A 18 -17.98 -12.87 -1.16
C PHE A 18 -16.69 -12.03 -1.26
N PRO A 19 -15.81 -12.32 -2.24
CA PRO A 19 -14.48 -11.71 -2.31
C PRO A 19 -14.51 -10.18 -2.47
N LYS A 20 -15.51 -9.62 -3.16
CA LYS A 20 -15.69 -8.17 -3.30
C LYS A 20 -15.90 -7.47 -1.97
N ASN A 21 -16.62 -8.10 -1.04
CA ASN A 21 -16.87 -7.54 0.29
C ASN A 21 -15.59 -7.52 1.16
N ILE A 22 -14.68 -8.47 0.94
CA ILE A 22 -13.49 -8.69 1.74
C ILE A 22 -12.29 -7.94 1.16
N LEU A 23 -12.12 -7.98 -0.16
CA LEU A 23 -10.98 -7.38 -0.85
C LEU A 23 -11.26 -5.96 -1.36
N GLY A 24 -12.51 -5.53 -1.38
CA GLY A 24 -12.94 -4.34 -2.10
C GLY A 24 -12.86 -4.53 -3.62
N GLY A 25 -13.41 -3.59 -4.39
CA GLY A 25 -13.43 -3.69 -5.85
C GLY A 25 -12.03 -3.72 -6.48
N LYS A 26 -11.15 -2.80 -6.06
CA LYS A 26 -9.78 -2.72 -6.58
C LYS A 26 -8.93 -3.93 -6.21
N GLY A 27 -9.03 -4.39 -4.96
CA GLY A 27 -8.28 -5.55 -4.48
C GLY A 27 -8.71 -6.84 -5.18
N LEU A 28 -10.02 -7.01 -5.43
CA LEU A 28 -10.54 -8.13 -6.20
C LEU A 28 -10.00 -8.13 -7.62
N ASN A 29 -10.13 -7.02 -8.34
CA ASN A 29 -9.67 -6.91 -9.73
C ASN A 29 -8.16 -7.20 -9.86
N LEU A 30 -7.32 -6.64 -8.97
CA LEU A 30 -5.88 -6.90 -8.96
C LEU A 30 -5.57 -8.38 -8.69
N SER A 31 -6.33 -9.02 -7.79
CA SER A 31 -6.18 -10.43 -7.50
C SER A 31 -6.60 -11.31 -8.69
N GLU A 32 -7.66 -10.96 -9.40
CA GLU A 32 -8.10 -11.67 -10.60
C GLU A 32 -7.09 -11.54 -11.74
N MET A 33 -6.62 -10.32 -12.01
CA MET A 33 -5.60 -10.06 -13.03
C MET A 33 -4.30 -10.83 -12.73
N GLY A 34 -3.84 -10.82 -11.47
CA GLY A 34 -2.64 -11.57 -11.08
C GLY A 34 -2.78 -13.07 -11.24
N ARG A 35 -3.98 -13.61 -11.04
CA ARG A 35 -4.27 -15.05 -11.25
C ARG A 35 -4.35 -15.44 -12.71
N MET A 36 -4.81 -14.53 -13.56
CA MET A 36 -4.83 -14.71 -15.02
C MET A 36 -3.42 -14.64 -15.65
N GLY A 37 -2.39 -14.38 -14.85
CA GLY A 37 -1.01 -14.23 -15.33
C GLY A 37 -0.74 -12.88 -15.99
N LEU A 38 -1.64 -11.91 -15.84
CA LEU A 38 -1.40 -10.56 -16.32
C LEU A 38 -0.28 -9.88 -15.51
N PRO A 39 0.49 -8.95 -16.11
CA PRO A 39 1.58 -8.26 -15.45
C PRO A 39 1.06 -7.26 -14.41
N VAL A 40 0.76 -7.76 -13.22
CA VAL A 40 0.36 -6.95 -12.07
C VAL A 40 1.58 -6.67 -11.21
N PRO A 41 1.82 -5.43 -10.78
CA PRO A 41 2.88 -5.12 -9.83
C PRO A 41 2.75 -5.96 -8.56
N PRO A 42 3.87 -6.37 -7.93
CA PRO A 42 3.83 -7.04 -6.64
C PRO A 42 3.08 -6.22 -5.59
N GLY A 43 2.19 -6.86 -4.85
CA GLY A 43 1.37 -6.18 -3.86
C GLY A 43 0.43 -7.11 -3.12
N PHE A 44 -0.28 -6.55 -2.14
CA PHE A 44 -1.27 -7.27 -1.36
C PHE A 44 -2.45 -6.38 -0.97
N THR A 45 -3.55 -6.99 -0.64
CA THR A 45 -4.74 -6.34 -0.10
C THR A 45 -4.89 -6.69 1.38
N ILE A 46 -5.06 -5.66 2.21
CA ILE A 46 -5.54 -5.82 3.59
C ILE A 46 -7.06 -5.87 3.53
N SER A 47 -7.68 -6.90 4.11
CA SER A 47 -9.12 -7.09 4.02
C SER A 47 -9.90 -5.97 4.71
N THR A 48 -11.11 -5.70 4.23
CA THR A 48 -12.02 -4.71 4.84
C THR A 48 -12.35 -5.02 6.30
N GLU A 49 -12.29 -6.30 6.69
CA GLU A 49 -12.51 -6.73 8.07
C GLU A 49 -11.49 -6.16 9.06
N VAL A 50 -10.29 -5.83 8.57
CA VAL A 50 -9.26 -5.20 9.40
C VAL A 50 -9.68 -3.80 9.85
N CYS A 51 -10.46 -3.09 9.03
CA CYS A 51 -11.02 -1.79 9.39
C CYS A 51 -11.94 -1.93 10.61
N ASP A 52 -12.85 -2.90 10.59
CA ASP A 52 -13.77 -3.17 11.70
C ASP A 52 -13.00 -3.59 12.98
N LEU A 53 -11.99 -4.43 12.81
CA LEU A 53 -11.13 -4.86 13.92
C LEU A 53 -10.33 -3.69 14.51
N PHE A 54 -9.85 -2.77 13.69
CA PHE A 54 -9.14 -1.57 14.12
C PHE A 54 -10.00 -0.69 15.03
N TYR A 55 -11.22 -0.38 14.60
CA TYR A 55 -12.14 0.44 15.41
C TYR A 55 -12.58 -0.29 16.69
N LYS A 56 -12.87 -1.59 16.62
CA LYS A 56 -13.21 -2.40 17.81
C LYS A 56 -12.05 -2.52 18.81
N ASN A 57 -10.81 -2.41 18.33
CA ASN A 57 -9.60 -2.51 19.15
C ASN A 57 -9.01 -1.13 19.53
N ASN A 58 -9.88 -0.15 19.81
CA ASN A 58 -9.48 1.20 20.19
C ASN A 58 -8.47 1.86 19.23
N LYS A 59 -8.71 1.73 17.94
CA LYS A 59 -7.85 2.25 16.86
C LYS A 59 -6.41 1.71 16.92
N LYS A 60 -6.25 0.46 17.32
CA LYS A 60 -4.96 -0.23 17.33
C LYS A 60 -4.98 -1.41 16.37
N ILE A 61 -3.92 -1.55 15.60
CA ILE A 61 -3.75 -2.69 14.70
C ILE A 61 -3.37 -3.93 15.53
N ASN A 62 -4.08 -5.04 15.31
CA ASN A 62 -3.81 -6.30 15.96
C ASN A 62 -2.44 -6.85 15.53
N SER A 63 -1.70 -7.45 16.47
CA SER A 63 -0.37 -8.05 16.22
C SER A 63 -0.38 -9.12 15.14
N LYS A 64 -1.48 -9.86 15.00
CA LYS A 64 -1.65 -10.84 13.91
C LYS A 64 -1.65 -10.17 12.54
N VAL A 65 -2.41 -9.08 12.39
CA VAL A 65 -2.47 -8.30 11.14
C VAL A 65 -1.09 -7.75 10.79
N LEU A 66 -0.38 -7.20 11.76
CA LEU A 66 0.99 -6.71 11.57
C LEU A 66 1.94 -7.80 11.11
N LYS A 67 1.84 -9.02 11.66
CA LYS A 67 2.65 -10.17 11.22
C LYS A 67 2.34 -10.55 9.77
N GLU A 68 1.07 -10.58 9.39
CA GLU A 68 0.68 -10.87 8.01
C GLU A 68 1.14 -9.77 7.03
N ILE A 69 1.02 -8.49 7.39
CA ILE A 69 1.53 -7.35 6.60
C ILE A 69 3.04 -7.46 6.40
N ASN A 70 3.79 -7.68 7.49
CA ASN A 70 5.25 -7.80 7.43
C ASN A 70 5.70 -8.99 6.57
N LYS A 71 4.96 -10.11 6.61
CA LYS A 71 5.22 -11.26 5.76
C LYS A 71 5.04 -10.90 4.28
N GLU A 72 3.94 -10.26 3.93
CA GLU A 72 3.67 -9.88 2.54
C GLU A 72 4.61 -8.77 2.05
N LEU A 73 5.01 -7.85 2.92
CA LEU A 73 6.03 -6.85 2.60
C LEU A 73 7.36 -7.50 2.22
N LYS A 74 7.81 -8.51 2.98
CA LYS A 74 9.01 -9.29 2.65
C LYS A 74 8.89 -10.02 1.31
N ASN A 75 7.69 -10.49 0.95
CA ASN A 75 7.44 -11.09 -0.36
C ASN A 75 7.63 -10.06 -1.49
N ILE A 76 7.10 -8.83 -1.31
CA ILE A 76 7.30 -7.73 -2.27
C ILE A 76 8.79 -7.36 -2.37
N GLU A 77 9.49 -7.27 -1.24
CA GLU A 77 10.94 -7.00 -1.24
C GLU A 77 11.71 -8.04 -2.04
N LYS A 78 11.37 -9.31 -1.88
CA LYS A 78 11.97 -10.42 -2.63
C LYS A 78 11.65 -10.34 -4.12
N ASP A 79 10.39 -10.07 -4.48
CA ASP A 79 9.94 -10.01 -5.87
C ASP A 79 10.52 -8.82 -6.62
N THR A 80 10.79 -7.71 -5.94
CA THR A 80 11.30 -6.48 -6.53
C THR A 80 12.82 -6.32 -6.45
N GLY A 81 13.48 -7.09 -5.58
CA GLY A 81 14.90 -6.90 -5.26
C GLY A 81 15.19 -5.59 -4.52
N LYS A 82 14.17 -4.94 -3.95
CA LYS A 82 14.26 -3.69 -3.19
C LYS A 82 13.89 -3.94 -1.74
N LYS A 83 14.30 -3.04 -0.84
CA LYS A 83 13.99 -3.17 0.58
C LYS A 83 13.35 -1.89 1.13
N PHE A 84 12.31 -2.05 1.92
CA PHE A 84 11.63 -0.92 2.55
C PHE A 84 12.56 -0.21 3.55
N GLY A 85 12.77 1.10 3.37
CA GLY A 85 13.69 1.88 4.19
C GLY A 85 15.18 1.72 3.86
N ASP A 86 15.56 0.98 2.82
CA ASP A 86 16.95 0.83 2.39
C ASP A 86 17.52 2.14 1.87
N LEU A 87 18.76 2.44 2.24
CA LEU A 87 19.43 3.71 1.89
C LEU A 87 20.09 3.70 0.51
N LYS A 88 20.12 2.55 -0.17
CA LYS A 88 20.72 2.40 -1.51
C LYS A 88 19.68 2.05 -2.56
N ASN A 89 18.76 1.15 -2.23
CA ASN A 89 17.73 0.67 -3.13
C ASN A 89 16.36 0.59 -2.45
N PRO A 90 15.76 1.73 -2.06
CA PRO A 90 14.53 1.76 -1.31
C PRO A 90 13.35 1.19 -2.11
N LEU A 91 12.54 0.35 -1.45
CA LEU A 91 11.23 -0.01 -1.95
C LEU A 91 10.27 1.15 -1.68
N LEU A 92 9.66 1.65 -2.74
CA LEU A 92 8.57 2.63 -2.65
C LEU A 92 7.28 1.95 -3.06
N VAL A 93 6.23 2.13 -2.26
CA VAL A 93 4.93 1.53 -2.51
C VAL A 93 3.83 2.59 -2.61
N SER A 94 2.77 2.24 -3.32
CA SER A 94 1.54 3.01 -3.36
C SER A 94 0.52 2.35 -2.44
N VAL A 95 -0.09 3.12 -1.54
CA VAL A 95 -1.17 2.67 -0.67
C VAL A 95 -2.48 3.27 -1.17
N ARG A 96 -3.47 2.43 -1.39
CA ARG A 96 -4.78 2.82 -1.87
C ARG A 96 -5.85 2.35 -0.91
N SER A 97 -6.73 3.22 -0.51
CA SER A 97 -7.94 2.83 0.19
C SER A 97 -8.89 2.10 -0.78
N GLY A 98 -9.62 1.12 -0.27
CA GLY A 98 -10.58 0.34 -1.02
C GLY A 98 -11.94 0.31 -0.35
N ALA A 99 -13.01 0.49 -1.12
CA ALA A 99 -14.38 0.31 -0.67
C ALA A 99 -15.08 -0.77 -1.51
N ARG A 100 -16.19 -1.30 -1.01
CA ARG A 100 -17.04 -2.25 -1.73
C ARG A 100 -17.58 -1.66 -3.03
N VAL A 101 -17.90 -0.36 -2.98
CA VAL A 101 -18.33 0.43 -4.14
C VAL A 101 -17.26 1.48 -4.39
N SER A 102 -16.71 1.46 -5.59
CA SER A 102 -15.72 2.43 -6.03
C SER A 102 -16.44 3.58 -6.74
N MET A 103 -16.28 4.80 -6.22
CA MET A 103 -16.72 6.00 -6.90
C MET A 103 -15.52 6.90 -7.21
N PRO A 104 -15.53 7.61 -8.35
CA PRO A 104 -14.48 8.60 -8.66
C PRO A 104 -14.37 9.63 -7.54
N GLY A 105 -13.14 9.93 -7.09
CA GLY A 105 -12.88 10.93 -6.04
C GLY A 105 -13.09 10.48 -4.59
N MET A 106 -13.61 9.27 -4.36
CA MET A 106 -13.85 8.76 -2.98
C MET A 106 -12.66 8.07 -2.33
N MET A 107 -11.56 7.88 -3.05
CA MET A 107 -10.47 7.03 -2.58
C MET A 107 -9.15 7.76 -2.63
N ASP A 108 -8.60 7.94 -1.46
CA ASP A 108 -7.27 8.50 -1.30
C ASP A 108 -6.20 7.50 -1.70
N THR A 109 -5.19 8.02 -2.37
CA THR A 109 -3.99 7.28 -2.73
C THR A 109 -2.79 8.00 -2.15
N ILE A 110 -1.90 7.26 -1.50
CA ILE A 110 -0.62 7.77 -1.05
C ILE A 110 0.45 7.12 -1.92
N LEU A 111 1.16 7.94 -2.67
CA LEU A 111 2.26 7.51 -3.54
C LEU A 111 3.58 7.62 -2.80
N ASN A 112 4.55 6.81 -3.22
CA ASN A 112 5.93 6.85 -2.76
C ASN A 112 6.11 6.67 -1.24
N LEU A 113 5.23 5.90 -0.60
CA LEU A 113 5.43 5.50 0.79
C LEU A 113 6.73 4.70 0.89
N GLY A 114 7.62 5.12 1.76
CA GLY A 114 9.00 4.65 1.90
C GLY A 114 10.02 5.77 1.68
N LEU A 115 9.61 6.94 1.14
CA LEU A 115 10.44 8.13 1.12
C LEU A 115 10.54 8.76 2.51
N ASN A 116 11.73 9.23 2.84
CA ASN A 116 12.06 10.03 4.01
C ASN A 116 13.35 10.82 3.70
N ASP A 117 13.84 11.62 4.65
CA ASP A 117 15.04 12.47 4.50
C ASP A 117 16.30 11.73 4.04
N LYS A 118 16.37 10.42 4.34
CA LYS A 118 17.52 9.57 3.94
C LYS A 118 17.27 8.88 2.61
N THR A 119 16.11 8.26 2.42
CA THR A 119 15.82 7.47 1.21
C THR A 119 15.59 8.33 -0.03
N VAL A 120 15.23 9.61 0.12
CA VAL A 120 15.13 10.56 -1.01
C VAL A 120 16.47 10.74 -1.72
N ASN A 121 17.60 10.70 -0.98
CA ASN A 121 18.93 10.77 -1.56
C ASN A 121 19.26 9.54 -2.40
N ALA A 122 18.83 8.36 -1.97
CA ALA A 122 18.97 7.13 -2.76
C ALA A 122 18.19 7.21 -4.07
N LEU A 123 16.98 7.75 -4.03
CA LEU A 123 16.17 7.97 -5.22
C LEU A 123 16.85 8.96 -6.17
N ALA A 124 17.39 10.08 -5.65
CA ALA A 124 18.11 11.08 -6.43
C ALA A 124 19.33 10.48 -7.13
N SER A 125 20.14 9.71 -6.41
CA SER A 125 21.32 9.03 -6.96
C SER A 125 20.95 8.01 -8.03
N LYS A 126 19.92 7.20 -7.78
CA LYS A 126 19.48 6.14 -8.69
C LYS A 126 18.89 6.68 -10.00
N THR A 127 18.19 7.80 -9.94
CA THR A 127 17.57 8.43 -11.12
C THR A 127 18.46 9.46 -11.79
N SER A 128 19.61 9.80 -11.18
CA SER A 128 20.46 10.94 -11.56
C SER A 128 19.68 12.24 -11.66
N ASN A 129 18.58 12.36 -10.89
CA ASN A 129 17.68 13.50 -10.94
C ASN A 129 17.23 13.91 -9.53
N GLY A 130 17.96 14.82 -8.94
CA GLY A 130 17.67 15.34 -7.60
C GLY A 130 16.37 16.12 -7.51
N ARG A 131 16.00 16.85 -8.59
CA ARG A 131 14.74 17.59 -8.65
C ARG A 131 13.53 16.63 -8.61
N PHE A 132 13.56 15.59 -9.42
CA PHE A 132 12.54 14.55 -9.43
C PHE A 132 12.37 13.88 -8.06
N ALA A 133 13.49 13.52 -7.42
CA ALA A 133 13.45 12.87 -6.12
C ALA A 133 12.85 13.78 -5.04
N LYS A 134 13.25 15.05 -5.00
CA LYS A 134 12.72 16.03 -4.04
C LYS A 134 11.24 16.36 -4.29
N ASP A 135 10.82 16.49 -5.55
CA ASP A 135 9.39 16.71 -5.86
C ASP A 135 8.55 15.49 -5.49
N SER A 136 9.04 14.27 -5.74
CA SER A 136 8.37 13.04 -5.31
C SER A 136 8.23 12.98 -3.80
N TYR A 137 9.24 13.40 -3.04
CA TYR A 137 9.18 13.46 -1.58
C TYR A 137 8.23 14.55 -1.08
N ARG A 138 8.25 15.74 -1.68
CA ARG A 138 7.30 16.81 -1.38
C ARG A 138 5.85 16.34 -1.56
N ARG A 139 5.55 15.70 -2.70
CA ARG A 139 4.22 15.14 -2.96
C ARG A 139 3.82 14.05 -1.96
N PHE A 140 4.76 13.22 -1.56
CA PHE A 140 4.51 12.21 -0.52
C PHE A 140 4.14 12.88 0.80
N ILE A 141 4.89 13.90 1.25
CA ILE A 141 4.62 14.65 2.48
C ILE A 141 3.23 15.28 2.41
N GLN A 142 2.89 15.93 1.29
CA GLN A 142 1.59 16.56 1.09
C GLN A 142 0.45 15.52 1.16
N MET A 143 0.55 14.43 0.42
CA MET A 143 -0.48 13.36 0.43
C MET A 143 -0.60 12.71 1.80
N TYR A 144 0.51 12.42 2.46
CA TYR A 144 0.50 11.81 3.79
C TYR A 144 -0.07 12.77 4.84
N GLY A 145 0.36 14.02 4.81
CA GLY A 145 -0.14 15.08 5.69
C GLY A 145 -1.65 15.29 5.55
N ASN A 146 -2.12 15.42 4.33
CA ASN A 146 -3.55 15.65 4.08
C ASN A 146 -4.40 14.39 4.39
N VAL A 147 -4.05 13.24 3.81
CA VAL A 147 -4.89 12.02 3.88
C VAL A 147 -4.80 11.32 5.24
N VAL A 148 -3.60 11.23 5.83
CA VAL A 148 -3.39 10.45 7.06
C VAL A 148 -3.46 11.33 8.30
N MET A 149 -2.84 12.52 8.23
CA MET A 149 -2.75 13.42 9.38
C MET A 149 -3.91 14.42 9.45
N GLY A 150 -4.73 14.54 8.40
CA GLY A 150 -5.85 15.48 8.34
C GLY A 150 -5.43 16.95 8.24
N VAL A 151 -4.22 17.22 7.73
CA VAL A 151 -3.73 18.58 7.49
C VAL A 151 -4.44 19.16 6.28
N GLU A 152 -5.03 20.33 6.42
CA GLU A 152 -5.75 21.00 5.34
C GLU A 152 -4.82 21.32 4.15
N GLY A 153 -5.34 21.13 2.92
CA GLY A 153 -4.55 21.23 1.69
C GLY A 153 -3.87 22.59 1.49
N TYR A 154 -4.53 23.67 1.91
CA TYR A 154 -4.01 25.05 1.77
C TYR A 154 -2.70 25.31 2.53
N HIS A 155 -2.35 24.49 3.50
CA HIS A 155 -1.05 24.58 4.19
C HIS A 155 0.13 24.11 3.31
N PHE A 156 -0.13 23.46 2.18
CA PHE A 156 0.89 22.95 1.25
C PHE A 156 0.97 23.76 -0.05
N GLU A 157 0.13 24.79 -0.21
CA GLU A 157 0.11 25.71 -1.35
C GLU A 157 1.01 26.93 -1.07
#